data_be6394322e50edfb994cb5e39cb89c9b
#
_entry.id   be6394322e50edfb994cb5e39cb89c9b
#
_cell.length_a   1.000
_cell.length_b   1.000
_cell.length_c   1.000
_cell.angle_alpha   90.00
_cell.angle_beta   90.00
_cell.angle_gamma   90.00
#
_symmetry.space_group_name_H-M   'P 1'
#
loop_
_entity.id
_entity.type
_entity.pdbx_description
1 polymer ?
#
loop_
_entity_poly.entity_id
_entity_poly.type
_entity_poly.pdbx_seq_one_letter_code
_entity_poly.pdbx_strand_id
1 'polypeptide(L)'
;LIDAGLDPARMLVIQPRAGLDMLWAMEQALRSGACAAVLGWAGAAGDQALRRLKLAAEEGGCPGFLFRPPSHRAESSPAALRILLRAHDAGLDVEILKSRGGRPARIDRLLVH
;
A
#
# COMPACT_ATOMS: atom_id res chain seq x y z
N LEU A 1 -3.18 9.10 11.23
CA LEU A 1 -2.84 9.76 9.97
C LEU A 1 -2.59 11.25 10.16
N ILE A 2 -3.40 11.91 10.99
CA ILE A 2 -3.15 13.32 11.32
C ILE A 2 -1.80 13.46 12.03
N ASP A 3 -1.49 12.53 12.93
CA ASP A 3 -0.22 12.51 13.66
C ASP A 3 0.99 12.28 12.74
N ALA A 4 0.78 11.65 11.59
CA ALA A 4 1.82 11.42 10.60
C ALA A 4 1.96 12.58 9.60
N GLY A 5 1.18 13.66 9.76
CA GLY A 5 1.22 14.82 8.88
C GLY A 5 0.44 14.67 7.58
N LEU A 6 -0.32 13.58 7.43
CA LEU A 6 -1.16 13.40 6.24
C LEU A 6 -2.50 14.10 6.41
N ASP A 7 -2.94 14.80 5.37
CA ASP A 7 -4.24 15.44 5.34
C ASP A 7 -5.31 14.43 4.91
N PRO A 8 -6.22 13.99 5.80
CA PRO A 8 -7.25 13.02 5.45
C PRO A 8 -8.16 13.47 4.31
N ALA A 9 -8.37 14.77 4.14
CA ALA A 9 -9.21 15.30 3.07
C ALA A 9 -8.57 15.10 1.68
N ARG A 10 -7.26 14.87 1.63
CA ARG A 10 -6.52 14.64 0.38
C ARG A 10 -6.15 13.17 0.17
N MET A 11 -6.63 12.28 0.99
CA MET A 11 -6.44 10.84 0.82
C MET A 11 -7.50 10.29 -0.12
N LEU A 12 -7.07 9.53 -1.12
CA LEU A 12 -7.97 8.87 -2.06
C LEU A 12 -8.00 7.38 -1.77
N VAL A 13 -9.18 6.85 -1.51
CA VAL A 13 -9.41 5.41 -1.34
C VAL A 13 -10.18 4.92 -2.55
N ILE A 14 -9.56 4.07 -3.35
CA ILE A 14 -10.19 3.54 -4.57
C ILE A 14 -10.88 2.24 -4.20
N GLN A 15 -12.22 2.26 -4.22
CA GLN A 15 -13.02 1.10 -3.87
C GLN A 15 -13.05 0.09 -5.02
N PRO A 16 -12.84 -1.21 -4.72
CA PRO A 16 -12.96 -2.25 -5.74
C PRO A 16 -14.41 -2.32 -6.27
N ARG A 17 -14.55 -2.43 -7.59
CA ARG A 17 -15.85 -2.64 -8.22
C ARG A 17 -15.67 -3.29 -9.59
N ALA A 18 -16.73 -3.93 -10.09
CA ALA A 18 -16.70 -4.59 -11.36
C ALA A 18 -16.37 -3.59 -12.50
N GLY A 19 -15.52 -4.02 -13.41
CA GLY A 19 -15.11 -3.20 -14.56
C GLY A 19 -14.07 -2.15 -14.27
N LEU A 20 -13.65 -1.98 -13.01
CA LEU A 20 -12.60 -1.03 -12.65
C LEU A 20 -11.22 -1.69 -12.78
N ASP A 21 -10.35 -1.08 -13.58
CA ASP A 21 -8.93 -1.42 -13.57
C ASP A 21 -8.28 -0.67 -12.41
N MET A 22 -8.13 -1.37 -11.29
CA MET A 22 -7.60 -0.81 -10.04
C MET A 22 -6.20 -0.27 -10.21
N LEU A 23 -5.33 -1.01 -10.89
CA LEU A 23 -3.93 -0.62 -11.04
C LEU A 23 -3.80 0.62 -11.91
N TRP A 24 -4.59 0.69 -12.98
CA TRP A 24 -4.62 1.88 -13.83
C TRP A 24 -5.14 3.10 -13.05
N ALA A 25 -6.22 2.92 -12.29
CA ALA A 25 -6.80 4.01 -11.51
C ALA A 25 -5.81 4.54 -10.47
N MET A 26 -5.11 3.63 -9.77
CA MET A 26 -4.07 4.02 -8.82
C MET A 26 -2.93 4.77 -9.50
N GLU A 27 -2.48 4.29 -10.64
CA GLU A 27 -1.40 4.94 -11.38
C GLU A 27 -1.76 6.38 -11.73
N GLN A 28 -2.97 6.60 -12.25
CA GLN A 28 -3.43 7.94 -12.60
C GLN A 28 -3.51 8.85 -11.38
N ALA A 29 -4.07 8.35 -10.28
CA ALA A 29 -4.21 9.11 -9.05
C ALA A 29 -2.84 9.49 -8.45
N LEU A 30 -1.91 8.54 -8.40
CA LEU A 30 -0.56 8.76 -7.89
C LEU A 30 0.19 9.80 -8.73
N ARG A 31 0.10 9.67 -10.04
CA ARG A 31 0.83 10.53 -10.98
C ARG A 31 0.29 11.95 -11.00
N SER A 32 -0.98 12.13 -10.63
CA SER A 32 -1.60 13.47 -10.63
C SER A 32 -0.95 14.43 -9.66
N GLY A 33 -0.36 13.94 -8.57
CA GLY A 33 0.20 14.77 -7.51
C GLY A 33 -0.83 15.50 -6.66
N ALA A 34 -2.13 15.25 -6.90
CA ALA A 34 -3.19 15.97 -6.21
C ALA A 34 -3.58 15.35 -4.86
N CYS A 35 -3.16 14.11 -4.62
CA CYS A 35 -3.53 13.39 -3.39
C CYS A 35 -2.38 13.35 -2.41
N ALA A 36 -2.67 13.36 -1.11
CA ALA A 36 -1.68 13.17 -0.07
C ALA A 36 -1.30 11.69 0.07
N ALA A 37 -2.22 10.79 -0.26
CA ALA A 37 -1.99 9.35 -0.30
C ALA A 37 -3.06 8.69 -1.15
N VAL A 38 -2.73 7.54 -1.76
CA VAL A 38 -3.68 6.73 -2.54
C VAL A 38 -3.67 5.32 -1.99
N LEU A 39 -4.85 4.80 -1.71
CA LEU A 39 -5.04 3.44 -1.19
C LEU A 39 -5.87 2.64 -2.18
N GLY A 40 -5.48 1.40 -2.44
CA GLY A 40 -6.22 0.52 -3.32
C GLY A 40 -5.99 -0.95 -2.97
N TRP A 41 -6.74 -1.82 -3.62
CA TRP A 41 -6.70 -3.26 -3.39
C TRP A 41 -6.45 -3.98 -4.71
N ALA A 42 -5.60 -4.99 -4.71
CA ALA A 42 -5.39 -5.83 -5.89
C ALA A 42 -5.02 -7.24 -5.48
N GLY A 43 -5.51 -8.21 -6.24
CA GLY A 43 -5.05 -9.58 -6.14
C GLY A 43 -3.84 -9.79 -7.03
N ALA A 44 -4.08 -10.35 -8.21
CA ALA A 44 -3.01 -10.57 -9.18
C ALA A 44 -2.50 -9.22 -9.72
N ALA A 45 -1.19 -9.03 -9.64
CA ALA A 45 -0.54 -7.86 -10.20
C ALA A 45 0.86 -8.27 -10.63
N GLY A 46 1.16 -8.14 -11.91
CA GLY A 46 2.47 -8.46 -12.45
C GLY A 46 3.53 -7.48 -11.96
N ASP A 47 4.78 -7.92 -12.04
CA ASP A 47 5.92 -7.12 -11.60
C ASP A 47 6.01 -5.79 -12.33
N GLN A 48 5.71 -5.79 -13.63
CA GLN A 48 5.74 -4.57 -14.44
C GLN A 48 4.68 -3.56 -13.98
N ALA A 49 3.47 -4.03 -13.67
CA ALA A 49 2.41 -3.16 -13.18
C ALA A 49 2.77 -2.56 -11.83
N LEU A 50 3.37 -3.34 -10.94
CA LEU A 50 3.80 -2.86 -9.63
C LEU A 50 4.92 -1.82 -9.76
N ARG A 51 5.85 -2.01 -10.70
CA ARG A 51 6.90 -1.02 -10.99
C ARG A 51 6.32 0.28 -11.51
N ARG A 52 5.30 0.21 -12.34
CA ARG A 52 4.62 1.41 -12.84
C ARG A 52 3.97 2.19 -11.71
N LEU A 53 3.37 1.50 -10.74
CA LEU A 53 2.81 2.16 -9.55
C LEU A 53 3.89 2.85 -8.72
N LYS A 54 5.02 2.18 -8.54
CA LYS A 54 6.15 2.77 -7.80
C LYS A 54 6.66 4.04 -8.48
N LEU A 55 6.85 3.99 -9.79
CA LEU A 55 7.28 5.17 -10.56
C LEU A 55 6.25 6.30 -10.49
N ALA A 56 4.97 5.97 -10.59
CA ALA A 56 3.90 6.96 -10.50
C ALA A 56 3.90 7.66 -9.13
N ALA A 57 4.10 6.89 -8.06
CA ALA A 57 4.21 7.43 -6.72
C ALA A 57 5.41 8.38 -6.58
N GLU A 58 6.55 7.99 -7.13
CA GLU A 58 7.76 8.83 -7.11
C GLU A 58 7.56 10.10 -7.91
N GLU A 59 7.01 10.01 -9.12
CA GLU A 59 6.78 11.18 -9.98
C GLU A 59 5.76 12.14 -9.40
N GLY A 60 4.70 11.61 -8.79
CA GLY A 60 3.65 12.43 -8.19
C GLY A 60 3.97 12.92 -6.79
N GLY A 61 5.05 12.43 -6.18
CA GLY A 61 5.38 12.75 -4.79
C GLY A 61 4.29 12.29 -3.81
N CYS A 62 3.63 11.16 -4.12
CA CYS A 62 2.45 10.69 -3.40
C CYS A 62 2.65 9.23 -2.98
N PRO A 63 2.57 8.90 -1.69
CA PRO A 63 2.66 7.50 -1.27
C PRO A 63 1.44 6.71 -1.71
N GLY A 64 1.69 5.51 -2.23
CA GLY A 64 0.66 4.54 -2.59
C GLY A 64 0.68 3.35 -1.65
N PHE A 65 -0.50 2.92 -1.23
CA PHE A 65 -0.68 1.75 -0.37
C PHE A 65 -1.53 0.74 -1.12
N LEU A 66 -0.94 -0.40 -1.44
CA LEU A 66 -1.64 -1.47 -2.15
C LEU A 66 -1.87 -2.63 -1.20
N PHE A 67 -3.14 -2.91 -0.92
CA PHE A 67 -3.54 -4.03 -0.09
C PHE A 67 -3.74 -5.26 -0.98
N ARG A 68 -3.12 -6.37 -0.59
CA ARG A 68 -3.17 -7.62 -1.34
C ARG A 68 -3.48 -8.78 -0.41
N PRO A 69 -4.12 -9.84 -0.90
CA PRO A 69 -4.31 -11.05 -0.08
C PRO A 69 -2.98 -11.61 0.42
N PRO A 70 -2.93 -12.17 1.63
CA PRO A 70 -1.69 -12.75 2.18
C PRO A 70 -1.09 -13.86 1.32
N SER A 71 -1.88 -14.49 0.46
CA SER A 71 -1.39 -15.51 -0.47
C SER A 71 -0.30 -15.01 -1.43
N HIS A 72 -0.20 -13.70 -1.62
CA HIS A 72 0.83 -13.07 -2.48
C HIS A 72 2.10 -12.70 -1.73
N ARG A 73 2.20 -13.02 -0.43
CA ARG A 73 3.34 -12.57 0.39
C ARG A 73 4.69 -13.12 -0.05
N ALA A 74 4.71 -14.29 -0.69
CA ALA A 74 5.95 -14.91 -1.16
C ALA A 74 6.40 -14.39 -2.52
N GLU A 75 5.56 -13.64 -3.22
CA GLU A 75 5.91 -13.06 -4.52
C GLU A 75 6.84 -11.87 -4.34
N SER A 76 7.79 -11.74 -5.26
CA SER A 76 8.65 -10.55 -5.26
C SER A 76 7.87 -9.30 -5.66
N SER A 77 8.33 -8.14 -5.20
CA SER A 77 7.68 -6.88 -5.48
C SER A 77 8.72 -5.75 -5.44
N PRO A 78 8.60 -4.73 -6.31
CA PRO A 78 9.46 -3.55 -6.25
C PRO A 78 9.12 -2.60 -5.12
N ALA A 79 8.06 -2.84 -4.35
CA ALA A 79 7.65 -1.97 -3.25
C ALA A 79 8.81 -1.77 -2.26
N ALA A 80 8.95 -0.53 -1.76
CA ALA A 80 9.99 -0.18 -0.80
C ALA A 80 9.71 -0.77 0.58
N LEU A 81 8.43 -0.93 0.93
CA LEU A 81 7.99 -1.49 2.19
C LEU A 81 6.91 -2.52 1.94
N ARG A 82 7.07 -3.70 2.52
CA ARG A 82 6.05 -4.75 2.48
C ARG A 82 5.77 -5.22 3.89
N ILE A 83 4.52 -5.24 4.26
CA ILE A 83 4.10 -5.69 5.59
C ILE A 83 2.98 -6.71 5.48
N LEU A 84 2.99 -7.64 6.41
CA LEU A 84 1.90 -8.60 6.60
C LEU A 84 1.15 -8.22 7.86
N LEU A 85 -0.16 -8.03 7.72
CA LEU A 85 -1.03 -7.64 8.82
C LEU A 85 -1.93 -8.80 9.20
N ARG A 86 -2.06 -9.07 10.49
CA ARG A 86 -3.00 -10.07 11.02
C ARG A 86 -3.78 -9.43 12.17
N ALA A 87 -5.08 -9.29 11.97
CA ALA A 87 -5.96 -8.76 13.01
C ALA A 87 -6.42 -9.88 13.95
N HIS A 88 -6.53 -9.56 15.22
CA HIS A 88 -7.11 -10.43 16.23
C HIS A 88 -7.73 -9.59 17.34
N ASP A 89 -8.41 -10.24 18.29
CA ASP A 89 -9.18 -9.53 19.30
C ASP A 89 -8.34 -8.58 20.16
N ALA A 90 -7.07 -8.93 20.39
CA ALA A 90 -6.18 -8.11 21.21
C ALA A 90 -5.46 -7.01 20.43
N GLY A 91 -5.72 -6.88 19.12
CA GLY A 91 -5.08 -5.85 18.30
C GLY A 91 -4.66 -6.35 16.94
N LEU A 92 -3.45 -5.97 16.54
CA LEU A 92 -2.94 -6.23 15.21
C LEU A 92 -1.48 -6.67 15.29
N ASP A 93 -1.17 -7.79 14.64
CA ASP A 93 0.22 -8.23 14.45
C ASP A 93 0.72 -7.67 13.12
N VAL A 94 1.93 -7.11 13.14
CA VAL A 94 2.57 -6.53 11.96
C VAL A 94 3.91 -7.22 11.75
N GLU A 95 4.08 -7.80 10.57
CA GLU A 95 5.36 -8.39 10.18
C GLU A 95 5.91 -7.61 8.98
N ILE A 96 7.12 -7.08 9.13
CA ILE A 96 7.77 -6.37 8.03
C ILE A 96 8.51 -7.40 7.19
N LEU A 97 7.98 -7.65 5.99
CA LEU A 97 8.55 -8.61 5.04
C LEU A 97 9.72 -8.02 4.27
N LYS A 98 9.66 -6.70 4.00
CA LYS A 98 10.69 -5.99 3.25
C LYS A 98 10.68 -4.54 3.67
N SER A 99 11.86 -3.98 3.89
CA SER A 99 12.04 -2.56 4.15
C SER A 99 13.32 -2.09 3.48
N ARG A 100 13.24 -1.01 2.72
CA ARG A 100 14.42 -0.46 2.04
C ARG A 100 15.45 -0.04 3.09
N GLY A 101 16.66 -0.62 3.03
CA GLY A 101 17.73 -0.33 3.97
C GLY A 101 17.54 -0.89 5.37
N GLY A 102 16.47 -1.64 5.59
CA GLY A 102 16.17 -2.25 6.87
C GLY A 102 16.17 -3.77 6.83
N ARG A 103 15.98 -4.39 7.98
CA ARG A 103 15.85 -5.83 8.12
C ARG A 103 14.38 -6.19 8.34
N PRO A 104 13.95 -7.40 7.92
CA PRO A 104 12.64 -7.89 8.31
C PRO A 104 12.49 -7.86 9.83
N ALA A 105 11.33 -7.44 10.29
CA ALA A 105 11.03 -7.35 11.71
C ALA A 105 9.58 -7.76 11.95
N ARG A 106 9.24 -8.00 13.22
CA ARG A 106 7.90 -8.40 13.59
C ARG A 106 7.45 -7.61 14.81
N ILE A 107 6.25 -7.08 14.74
CA ILE A 107 5.59 -6.40 15.86
C ILE A 107 4.33 -7.19 16.19
N ASP A 108 4.29 -7.75 17.40
CA ASP A 108 3.13 -8.47 17.88
C ASP A 108 2.26 -7.53 18.71
N ARG A 109 0.95 -7.69 18.57
CA ARG A 109 -0.04 -6.97 19.38
C ARG A 109 0.04 -5.44 19.27
N LEU A 110 0.20 -4.95 18.05
CA LEU A 110 0.01 -3.53 17.85
C LEU A 110 -1.44 -3.18 18.15
N LEU A 111 -1.66 -2.34 19.16
CA LEU A 111 -3.01 -1.92 19.54
C LEU A 111 -3.52 -0.86 18.57
N VAL A 112 -4.77 -1.05 18.13
CA VAL A 112 -5.43 -0.11 17.22
C VAL A 112 -6.50 0.62 18.00
N HIS A 113 -6.41 1.92 17.99
CA HIS A 113 -7.36 2.80 18.68
C HIS A 113 -8.24 3.57 17.70
#